data_0ca99c335347af2591920d74d25c6ded
#
_entry.id   0ca99c335347af2591920d74d25c6ded
#
_cell.length_a   1.000
_cell.length_b   1.000
_cell.length_c   1.000
_cell.angle_alpha   90.00
_cell.angle_beta   90.00
_cell.angle_gamma   90.00
#
_symmetry.space_group_name_H-M   'P 1'
#
loop_
_entity.id
_entity.type
_entity.pdbx_description
1 polymer ?
#
loop_
_entity_poly.entity_id
_entity_poly.type
_entity_poly.pdbx_seq_one_letter_code
_entity_poly.pdbx_strand_id
1 'polypeptide(L)'
;MGNDARVRVLVADDDPVILRLIEVNLGLEGFEVETATGGEDVIAKAGQVEPDVILLDVMMPGVTGWEAAARLKADDATAHIPLVFLSARTQEEDKRKGEELGVAAYVSKPFDPIELVATIRRLAGRA
;
A
#
# COMPACT_ATOMS: atom_id res chain seq x y z
N MET A 1 -12.12 24.29 -3.05
CA MET A 1 -11.71 23.95 -3.05
C MET A 1 -11.04 23.15 -2.81
N GLY A 2 -10.66 23.53 -3.05
CA GLY A 2 -9.65 22.77 -3.02
C GLY A 2 -9.65 21.59 -2.29
N ASN A 3 -9.99 21.57 -1.56
CA ASN A 3 -9.94 20.52 -0.97
C ASN A 3 -10.50 19.43 -1.58
N ASP A 4 -10.59 19.42 -2.76
CA ASP A 4 -10.94 18.33 -3.52
C ASP A 4 -9.81 17.46 -3.83
N ALA A 5 -8.69 17.66 -3.20
CA ALA A 5 -7.57 16.77 -3.36
C ALA A 5 -7.99 15.36 -2.99
N ARG A 6 -7.92 14.45 -3.93
CA ARG A 6 -8.25 13.06 -3.69
C ARG A 6 -7.17 12.40 -2.87
N VAL A 7 -7.56 11.39 -2.12
CA VAL A 7 -6.60 10.53 -1.46
C VAL A 7 -5.83 9.77 -2.55
N ARG A 8 -4.52 9.83 -2.48
CA ARG A 8 -3.65 9.17 -3.47
C ARG A 8 -3.09 7.90 -2.86
N VAL A 9 -3.28 6.79 -3.57
CA VAL A 9 -2.85 5.47 -3.11
C VAL A 9 -1.87 4.89 -4.10
N LEU A 10 -0.73 4.44 -3.62
CA LEU A 10 0.25 3.73 -4.43
C LEU A 10 0.14 2.25 -4.08
N VAL A 11 -0.06 1.41 -5.09
CA VAL A 11 -0.28 -0.03 -4.89
C VAL A 11 0.82 -0.82 -5.58
N ALA A 12 1.49 -1.69 -4.86
CA ALA A 12 2.53 -2.54 -5.41
C ALA A 12 2.14 -4.01 -5.30
N ASP A 13 2.09 -4.69 -6.43
CA ASP A 13 1.80 -6.11 -6.50
C ASP A 13 2.36 -6.61 -7.83
N ASP A 14 2.92 -7.82 -7.86
CA ASP A 14 3.46 -8.37 -9.09
C ASP A 14 2.40 -9.06 -9.95
N ASP A 15 1.19 -9.23 -9.42
CA ASP A 15 0.09 -9.86 -10.17
C ASP A 15 -0.74 -8.77 -10.84
N PRO A 16 -0.72 -8.68 -12.18
CA PRO A 16 -1.44 -7.61 -12.87
C PRO A 16 -2.96 -7.70 -12.71
N VAL A 17 -3.49 -8.89 -12.45
CA VAL A 17 -4.93 -9.05 -12.22
C VAL A 17 -5.31 -8.40 -10.90
N ILE A 18 -4.54 -8.64 -9.86
CA ILE A 18 -4.78 -8.04 -8.55
C ILE A 18 -4.62 -6.52 -8.61
N LEU A 19 -3.58 -6.04 -9.29
CA LEU A 19 -3.39 -4.59 -9.45
C LEU A 19 -4.60 -3.94 -10.11
N ARG A 20 -5.08 -4.56 -11.19
CA ARG A 20 -6.22 -4.02 -11.92
C ARG A 20 -7.48 -4.01 -11.06
N LEU A 21 -7.69 -5.08 -10.30
CA LEU A 21 -8.85 -5.20 -9.44
C LEU A 21 -8.85 -4.11 -8.37
N ILE A 22 -7.71 -3.90 -7.73
CA ILE A 22 -7.58 -2.86 -6.71
C ILE A 22 -7.76 -1.48 -7.34
N GLU A 23 -7.13 -1.26 -8.49
CA GLU A 23 -7.21 0.02 -9.19
C GLU A 23 -8.65 0.39 -9.50
N VAL A 24 -9.41 -0.57 -10.03
CA VAL A 24 -10.81 -0.33 -10.38
C VAL A 24 -11.64 -0.06 -9.13
N ASN A 25 -11.49 -0.90 -8.10
CA ASN A 25 -12.27 -0.73 -6.88
C ASN A 25 -12.00 0.60 -6.19
N LEU A 26 -10.75 0.98 -6.08
CA LEU A 26 -10.40 2.24 -5.41
C LEU A 26 -10.78 3.44 -6.27
N GLY A 27 -10.64 3.32 -7.59
CA GLY A 27 -11.06 4.37 -8.51
C GLY A 27 -12.53 4.69 -8.40
N LEU A 28 -13.36 3.65 -8.24
CA LEU A 28 -14.80 3.84 -8.08
C LEU A 28 -15.15 4.58 -6.79
N GLU A 29 -14.29 4.53 -5.79
CA GLU A 29 -14.49 5.24 -4.53
C GLU A 29 -13.90 6.65 -4.56
N GLY A 30 -13.36 7.07 -5.68
CA GLY A 30 -12.84 8.42 -5.84
C GLY A 30 -11.37 8.58 -5.49
N PHE A 31 -10.66 7.50 -5.22
CA PHE A 31 -9.22 7.57 -4.94
C PHE A 31 -8.43 7.75 -6.23
N GLU A 32 -7.31 8.43 -6.13
CA GLU A 32 -6.34 8.52 -7.20
C GLU A 32 -5.35 7.38 -6.98
N VAL A 33 -5.18 6.50 -7.98
CA VAL A 33 -4.42 5.27 -7.81
C VAL A 33 -3.22 5.25 -8.75
N GLU A 34 -2.05 5.01 -8.20
CA GLU A 34 -0.84 4.74 -8.97
C GLU A 34 -0.43 3.32 -8.68
N THR A 35 0.12 2.62 -9.66
CA THR A 35 0.51 1.23 -9.49
C THR A 35 2.00 1.05 -9.69
N ALA A 36 2.55 0.05 -9.00
CA ALA A 36 3.93 -0.36 -9.15
C ALA A 36 3.96 -1.88 -9.27
N THR A 37 4.89 -2.40 -10.05
CA THR A 37 4.93 -3.82 -10.36
C THR A 37 5.95 -4.59 -9.53
N GLY A 38 6.61 -3.95 -8.60
CA GLY A 38 7.57 -4.63 -7.74
C GLY A 38 8.16 -3.67 -6.72
N GLY A 39 9.05 -4.20 -5.89
CA GLY A 39 9.63 -3.44 -4.78
C GLY A 39 10.47 -2.26 -5.21
N GLU A 40 11.30 -2.44 -6.24
CA GLU A 40 12.13 -1.33 -6.71
C GLU A 40 11.26 -0.21 -7.28
N ASP A 41 10.22 -0.60 -8.02
CA ASP A 41 9.34 0.37 -8.65
C ASP A 41 8.56 1.17 -7.61
N VAL A 42 8.07 0.51 -6.56
CA VAL A 42 7.30 1.21 -5.53
C VAL A 42 8.18 2.18 -4.75
N ILE A 43 9.42 1.81 -4.50
CA ILE A 43 10.35 2.69 -3.80
C ILE A 43 10.59 3.95 -4.62
N ALA A 44 10.85 3.79 -5.92
CA ALA A 44 11.07 4.92 -6.81
C ALA A 44 9.83 5.81 -6.91
N LYS A 45 8.67 5.21 -7.06
CA LYS A 45 7.43 5.97 -7.24
C LYS A 45 6.97 6.67 -5.98
N ALA A 46 7.25 6.10 -4.81
CA ALA A 46 6.82 6.72 -3.56
C ALA A 46 7.37 8.13 -3.39
N GLY A 47 8.62 8.34 -3.76
CA GLY A 47 9.21 9.67 -3.68
C GLY A 47 8.69 10.64 -4.72
N GLN A 48 8.26 10.11 -5.89
CA GLN A 48 7.78 10.94 -6.98
C GLN A 48 6.31 11.31 -6.84
N VAL A 49 5.51 10.35 -6.41
CA VAL A 49 4.06 10.49 -6.37
C VAL A 49 3.56 11.10 -5.08
N GLU A 50 4.30 10.92 -4.01
CA GLU A 50 3.94 11.41 -2.67
C GLU A 50 2.54 10.92 -2.29
N PRO A 51 2.35 9.60 -2.20
CA PRO A 51 1.03 9.06 -1.89
C PRO A 51 0.64 9.27 -0.44
N ASP A 52 -0.65 9.21 -0.17
CA ASP A 52 -1.17 9.29 1.20
C ASP A 52 -1.09 7.93 1.90
N VAL A 53 -1.13 6.85 1.13
CA VAL A 53 -1.06 5.47 1.65
C VAL A 53 -0.39 4.60 0.60
N ILE A 54 0.41 3.64 1.03
CA ILE A 54 1.03 2.66 0.14
C ILE A 54 0.54 1.27 0.52
N LEU A 55 -0.01 0.54 -0.46
CA LEU A 55 -0.37 -0.87 -0.32
C LEU A 55 0.75 -1.70 -0.92
N LEU A 56 1.28 -2.65 -0.14
CA LEU A 56 2.40 -3.47 -0.55
C LEU A 56 2.05 -4.95 -0.47
N ASP A 57 2.20 -5.67 -1.58
CA ASP A 57 2.15 -7.12 -1.54
C ASP A 57 3.43 -7.60 -0.85
N VAL A 58 3.31 -8.51 0.08
CA VAL A 58 4.44 -9.05 0.82
C VAL A 58 5.35 -9.88 -0.08
N MET A 59 4.73 -10.70 -0.94
CA MET A 59 5.49 -11.66 -1.75
C MET A 59 5.64 -11.16 -3.18
N MET A 60 6.70 -10.42 -3.43
CA MET A 60 7.05 -9.96 -4.77
C MET A 60 8.44 -10.48 -5.13
N PRO A 61 8.68 -10.84 -6.39
CA PRO A 61 10.01 -11.29 -6.80
C PRO A 61 11.02 -10.14 -6.69
N GLY A 62 12.26 -10.51 -6.44
CA GLY A 62 13.33 -9.52 -6.26
C GLY A 62 13.19 -8.86 -4.91
N VAL A 63 12.93 -7.56 -4.89
CA VAL A 63 12.74 -6.83 -3.64
C VAL A 63 11.36 -7.17 -3.10
N THR A 64 11.31 -7.83 -1.95
CA THR A 64 10.04 -8.23 -1.34
C THR A 64 9.33 -7.03 -0.74
N GLY A 65 8.05 -7.22 -0.38
CA GLY A 65 7.31 -6.18 0.33
C GLY A 65 7.95 -5.79 1.64
N TRP A 66 8.53 -6.76 2.35
CA TRP A 66 9.24 -6.47 3.60
C TRP A 66 10.45 -5.58 3.36
N GLU A 67 11.25 -5.89 2.34
CA GLU A 67 12.42 -5.08 2.01
C GLU A 67 12.02 -3.69 1.56
N ALA A 68 10.97 -3.60 0.75
CA ALA A 68 10.47 -2.31 0.30
C ALA A 68 10.01 -1.47 1.49
N ALA A 69 9.28 -2.08 2.42
CA ALA A 69 8.83 -1.38 3.62
C ALA A 69 10.00 -0.86 4.43
N ALA A 70 11.03 -1.68 4.61
CA ALA A 70 12.19 -1.27 5.38
C ALA A 70 12.89 -0.07 4.73
N ARG A 71 13.04 -0.09 3.42
CA ARG A 71 13.68 1.01 2.70
C ARG A 71 12.85 2.28 2.74
N LEU A 72 11.52 2.16 2.60
CA LEU A 72 10.63 3.31 2.66
C LEU A 72 10.65 3.95 4.04
N LYS A 73 10.71 3.14 5.08
CA LYS A 73 10.75 3.65 6.45
C LYS A 73 12.12 4.26 6.81
N ALA A 74 13.17 3.83 6.14
CA ALA A 74 14.50 4.35 6.39
C ALA A 74 14.78 5.69 5.68
N ASP A 75 13.95 6.06 4.71
CA ASP A 75 14.12 7.28 3.92
C ASP A 75 13.21 8.37 4.50
N ASP A 76 13.79 9.48 4.93
CA ASP A 76 13.03 10.58 5.54
C ASP A 76 11.93 11.10 4.62
N ALA A 77 12.13 11.03 3.32
CA ALA A 77 11.14 11.52 2.35
C ALA A 77 9.87 10.67 2.35
N THR A 78 9.96 9.40 2.74
CA THR A 78 8.83 8.47 2.66
C THR A 78 8.46 7.83 3.99
N ALA A 79 9.26 8.06 5.02
CA ALA A 79 9.07 7.38 6.32
C ALA A 79 7.71 7.67 6.95
N HIS A 80 7.14 8.83 6.65
CA HIS A 80 5.86 9.25 7.24
C HIS A 80 4.64 8.62 6.56
N ILE A 81 4.82 7.99 5.40
CA ILE A 81 3.69 7.47 4.62
C ILE A 81 3.22 6.15 5.24
N PRO A 82 1.92 6.04 5.59
CA PRO A 82 1.40 4.77 6.11
C PRO A 82 1.52 3.64 5.11
N LEU A 83 2.02 2.51 5.57
CA LEU A 83 2.18 1.31 4.76
C LEU A 83 1.17 0.26 5.18
N VAL A 84 0.56 -0.42 4.21
CA VAL A 84 -0.37 -1.52 4.44
C VAL A 84 0.14 -2.73 3.68
N PHE A 85 0.33 -3.84 4.37
CA PHE A 85 0.69 -5.09 3.70
C PHE A 85 -0.55 -5.79 3.18
N LEU A 86 -0.46 -6.29 1.95
CA LEU A 86 -1.45 -7.19 1.38
C LEU A 86 -0.80 -8.57 1.27
N SER A 87 -1.47 -9.61 1.78
CA SER A 87 -0.87 -10.93 1.72
C SER A 87 -1.94 -12.01 1.71
N ALA A 88 -1.70 -13.06 0.93
CA ALA A 88 -2.53 -14.27 0.97
C ALA A 88 -2.27 -15.06 2.25
N ARG A 89 -1.21 -14.72 2.96
CA ARG A 89 -0.79 -15.41 4.18
C ARG A 89 -1.25 -14.59 5.38
N THR A 90 -1.87 -15.28 6.34
CA THR A 90 -2.39 -14.60 7.53
C THR A 90 -1.73 -15.14 8.79
N GLN A 91 -0.49 -15.60 8.67
CA GLN A 91 0.20 -16.19 9.80
C GLN A 91 0.69 -15.12 10.77
N GLU A 92 0.74 -15.49 12.04
CA GLU A 92 1.20 -14.59 13.09
C GLU A 92 2.59 -14.05 12.82
N GLU A 93 3.45 -14.85 12.20
CA GLU A 93 4.81 -14.45 11.90
C GLU A 93 4.84 -13.28 10.93
N ASP A 94 4.00 -13.32 9.90
CA ASP A 94 3.93 -12.23 8.92
C ASP A 94 3.40 -10.95 9.56
N LYS A 95 2.42 -11.08 10.44
CA LYS A 95 1.87 -9.94 11.14
C LYS A 95 2.90 -9.31 12.07
N ARG A 96 3.64 -10.15 12.78
CA ARG A 96 4.67 -9.67 13.69
C ARG A 96 5.76 -8.94 12.91
N LYS A 97 6.16 -9.48 11.76
CA LYS A 97 7.17 -8.84 10.94
C LYS A 97 6.69 -7.46 10.45
N GLY A 98 5.42 -7.37 10.08
CA GLY A 98 4.83 -6.09 9.70
C GLY A 98 4.89 -5.08 10.83
N GLU A 99 4.57 -5.52 12.05
CA GLU A 99 4.63 -4.66 13.22
C GLU A 99 6.04 -4.18 13.50
N GLU A 100 7.02 -5.08 13.38
CA GLU A 100 8.42 -4.73 13.57
C GLU A 100 8.89 -3.69 12.56
N LEU A 101 8.38 -3.77 11.34
CA LEU A 101 8.74 -2.83 10.29
C LEU A 101 7.95 -1.52 10.36
N GLY A 102 6.98 -1.45 11.27
CA GLY A 102 6.21 -0.23 11.46
C GLY A 102 5.11 -0.02 10.43
N VAL A 103 4.60 -1.10 9.82
CA VAL A 103 3.46 -0.94 8.91
C VAL A 103 2.20 -0.63 9.71
N ALA A 104 1.31 0.12 9.10
CA ALA A 104 0.12 0.61 9.79
C ALA A 104 -1.01 -0.40 9.84
N ALA A 105 -1.07 -1.31 8.86
CA ALA A 105 -2.15 -2.29 8.79
C ALA A 105 -1.72 -3.48 7.95
N TYR A 106 -2.48 -4.56 8.08
CA TYR A 106 -2.24 -5.81 7.38
C TYR A 106 -3.59 -6.29 6.84
N VAL A 107 -3.70 -6.48 5.54
CA VAL A 107 -4.95 -6.88 4.90
C VAL A 107 -4.74 -8.21 4.20
N SER A 108 -5.64 -9.15 4.45
CA SER A 108 -5.56 -10.49 3.86
C SER A 108 -6.09 -10.50 2.43
N LYS A 109 -5.52 -11.35 1.61
CA LYS A 109 -6.08 -11.66 0.29
C LYS A 109 -6.85 -12.97 0.39
N PRO A 110 -7.98 -13.11 -0.28
CA PRO A 110 -8.66 -12.07 -1.07
C PRO A 110 -9.20 -10.98 -0.14
N PHE A 111 -9.05 -9.74 -0.57
CA PHE A 111 -9.44 -8.62 0.29
C PHE A 111 -10.93 -8.32 0.14
N ASP A 112 -11.51 -7.76 1.21
CA ASP A 112 -12.86 -7.22 1.20
C ASP A 112 -12.76 -5.77 0.75
N PRO A 113 -13.35 -5.38 -0.38
CA PRO A 113 -13.23 -4.00 -0.88
C PRO A 113 -13.71 -2.95 0.12
N ILE A 114 -14.75 -3.25 0.87
CA ILE A 114 -15.29 -2.30 1.85
C ILE A 114 -14.28 -2.08 2.97
N GLU A 115 -13.70 -3.16 3.47
CA GLU A 115 -12.70 -3.08 4.53
C GLU A 115 -11.44 -2.36 4.04
N LEU A 116 -11.00 -2.65 2.81
CA LEU A 116 -9.82 -2.03 2.25
C LEU A 116 -10.01 -0.51 2.13
N VAL A 117 -11.15 -0.08 1.60
CA VAL A 117 -11.46 1.34 1.47
C VAL A 117 -11.48 2.03 2.83
N ALA A 118 -12.12 1.39 3.81
CA ALA A 118 -12.19 1.96 5.16
C ALA A 118 -10.79 2.10 5.78
N THR A 119 -9.95 1.11 5.58
CA THR A 119 -8.57 1.14 6.09
C THR A 119 -7.79 2.29 5.47
N ILE A 120 -7.89 2.45 4.16
CA ILE A 120 -7.18 3.51 3.46
C ILE A 120 -7.65 4.88 3.95
N ARG A 121 -8.96 5.10 4.06
CA ARG A 121 -9.49 6.39 4.52
C ARG A 121 -9.02 6.72 5.93
N ARG A 122 -9.03 5.74 6.80
CA ARG A 122 -8.57 5.94 8.17
C ARG A 122 -7.11 6.35 8.21
N LEU A 123 -6.26 5.65 7.45
CA LEU A 123 -4.83 5.91 7.47
C LEU A 123 -4.46 7.21 6.77
N ALA A 124 -5.24 7.60 5.78
CA ALA A 124 -5.01 8.87 5.09
C ALA A 124 -5.50 10.07 5.92
N GLY A 125 -6.13 9.82 7.05
CA GLY A 125 -6.65 10.89 7.91
C GLY A 125 -7.93 11.49 7.39
N ARG A 126 -8.67 10.76 6.58
CA ARG A 126 -9.93 11.24 6.01
C ARG A 126 -11.01 10.22 6.29
N ALA A 127 -11.86 10.56 7.18
CA ALA A 127 -12.93 9.68 7.59
C ALA A 127 -14.05 9.66 6.57
#